data_c94e03d9219ededa3326d6176ab99f44
#
_entry.id   c94e03d9219ededa3326d6176ab99f44
#
_cell.length_a   1.000
_cell.length_b   1.000
_cell.length_c   1.000
_cell.angle_alpha   90.00
_cell.angle_beta   90.00
_cell.angle_gamma   90.00
#
_symmetry.space_group_name_H-M   'P 1'
#
loop_
_entity.id
_entity.type
_entity.pdbx_description
1 polymer ?
#
loop_
_entity_poly.entity_id
_entity_poly.type
_entity_poly.pdbx_seq_one_letter_code
_entity_poly.pdbx_strand_id
1 'polypeptide(L)'
;MLEDKRLDKDVPIPLYFQLEKLILEEIDNGNYPVGSMIPTEMELSQMFGISRTTVRQAISDLVREEHLYRIKSKGTFVAHPKLVQGFIQSIQSFDDDVRSTGRTPSTEVLDLKLVELEPEVAQLMELPAGTKAIYLYRKRIADDEP
;
A
#
# COMPACT_ATOMS: atom_id res chain seq x y z
N MET A 1 -20.93 -7.74 -1.58
CA MET A 1 -19.95 -8.72 -2.09
C MET A 1 -19.83 -8.58 -3.61
N LEU A 2 -18.75 -9.06 -4.23
CA LEU A 2 -18.55 -8.97 -5.70
C LEU A 2 -19.72 -9.59 -6.51
N GLU A 3 -20.37 -10.60 -5.97
CA GLU A 3 -21.51 -11.30 -6.61
C GLU A 3 -22.72 -10.40 -6.89
N ASP A 4 -22.90 -9.33 -6.10
CA ASP A 4 -24.00 -8.38 -6.25
C ASP A 4 -23.69 -7.21 -7.17
N LYS A 5 -22.46 -7.13 -7.65
CA LYS A 5 -21.94 -6.04 -8.49
C LYS A 5 -22.00 -6.43 -9.98
N ARG A 6 -22.10 -5.44 -10.85
CA ARG A 6 -22.08 -5.64 -12.30
C ARG A 6 -21.12 -4.66 -12.96
N LEU A 7 -20.51 -5.11 -14.05
CA LEU A 7 -19.73 -4.26 -14.93
C LEU A 7 -20.67 -3.67 -15.98
N ASP A 8 -20.51 -2.40 -16.28
CA ASP A 8 -21.25 -1.72 -17.31
C ASP A 8 -20.48 -1.80 -18.64
N LYS A 9 -21.10 -2.46 -19.63
CA LYS A 9 -20.50 -2.67 -20.96
C LYS A 9 -20.82 -1.51 -21.93
N ASP A 10 -21.72 -0.63 -21.54
CA ASP A 10 -22.21 0.46 -22.39
C ASP A 10 -21.48 1.79 -22.15
N VAL A 11 -20.67 1.86 -21.09
CA VAL A 11 -19.83 3.04 -20.82
C VAL A 11 -18.45 2.93 -21.48
N PRO A 12 -17.84 4.05 -21.86
CA PRO A 12 -16.50 4.06 -22.50
C PRO A 12 -15.36 3.84 -21.50
N ILE A 13 -15.57 2.99 -20.51
CA ILE A 13 -14.57 2.64 -19.48
C ILE A 13 -14.19 1.16 -19.69
N PRO A 14 -12.88 0.85 -19.86
CA PRO A 14 -12.46 -0.54 -20.07
C PRO A 14 -12.91 -1.48 -18.94
N LEU A 15 -13.39 -2.68 -19.28
CA LEU A 15 -13.95 -3.63 -18.31
C LEU A 15 -12.91 -4.11 -17.29
N TYR A 16 -11.62 -4.20 -17.65
CA TYR A 16 -10.56 -4.52 -16.69
C TYR A 16 -10.43 -3.45 -15.61
N PHE A 17 -10.52 -2.17 -16.00
CA PHE A 17 -10.43 -1.05 -15.06
C PHE A 17 -11.66 -0.96 -14.14
N GLN A 18 -12.84 -1.27 -14.65
CA GLN A 18 -14.03 -1.37 -13.82
C GLN A 18 -13.90 -2.50 -12.79
N LEU A 19 -13.35 -3.66 -13.20
CA LEU A 19 -13.12 -4.79 -12.32
C LEU A 19 -12.09 -4.46 -11.24
N GLU A 20 -11.00 -3.76 -11.58
CA GLU A 20 -10.01 -3.26 -10.61
C GLU A 20 -10.69 -2.43 -9.53
N LYS A 21 -11.48 -1.42 -9.94
CA LYS A 21 -12.20 -0.56 -8.99
C LYS A 21 -13.13 -1.34 -8.08
N LEU A 22 -13.88 -2.30 -8.62
CA LEU A 22 -14.76 -3.13 -7.82
C LEU A 22 -14.01 -3.98 -6.80
N ILE A 23 -12.87 -4.56 -7.17
CA ILE A 23 -12.04 -5.35 -6.24
C ILE A 23 -11.50 -4.45 -5.13
N LEU A 24 -10.97 -3.27 -5.46
CA LEU A 24 -10.48 -2.31 -4.47
C LEU A 24 -11.58 -1.84 -3.52
N GLU A 25 -12.75 -1.50 -4.04
CA GLU A 25 -13.91 -1.11 -3.24
C GLU A 25 -14.31 -2.22 -2.24
N GLU A 26 -14.27 -3.47 -2.66
CA GLU A 26 -14.60 -4.60 -1.79
C GLU A 26 -13.51 -4.87 -0.73
N ILE A 27 -12.25 -4.60 -1.05
CA ILE A 27 -11.14 -4.64 -0.08
C ILE A 27 -11.31 -3.52 0.96
N ASP A 28 -11.55 -2.30 0.50
CA ASP A 28 -11.72 -1.11 1.37
C ASP A 28 -12.95 -1.26 2.29
N ASN A 29 -14.01 -1.88 1.80
CA ASN A 29 -15.20 -2.20 2.59
C ASN A 29 -14.99 -3.38 3.57
N GLY A 30 -13.81 -4.00 3.59
CA GLY A 30 -13.48 -5.11 4.49
C GLY A 30 -14.08 -6.46 4.10
N ASN A 31 -14.70 -6.58 2.91
CA ASN A 31 -15.25 -7.84 2.42
C ASN A 31 -14.16 -8.85 2.06
N TYR A 32 -12.96 -8.37 1.73
CA TYR A 32 -11.75 -9.16 1.55
C TYR A 32 -10.66 -8.60 2.48
N PRO A 33 -10.54 -9.14 3.71
CA PRO A 33 -9.50 -8.72 4.64
C PRO A 33 -8.10 -8.99 4.10
N VAL A 34 -7.12 -8.26 4.60
CA VAL A 34 -5.70 -8.48 4.30
C VAL A 34 -5.32 -9.95 4.52
N GLY A 35 -4.59 -10.52 3.58
CA GLY A 35 -4.21 -11.94 3.58
C GLY A 35 -5.31 -12.91 3.16
N SER A 36 -6.55 -12.45 2.93
CA SER A 36 -7.60 -13.30 2.40
C SER A 36 -7.43 -13.55 0.89
N MET A 37 -7.92 -14.68 0.43
CA MET A 37 -7.92 -15.02 -0.99
C MET A 37 -9.11 -14.37 -1.69
N ILE A 38 -8.86 -13.74 -2.84
CA ILE A 38 -9.93 -13.28 -3.74
C ILE A 38 -10.39 -14.43 -4.67
N PRO A 39 -11.57 -14.32 -5.31
CA PRO A 39 -12.00 -15.31 -6.28
C PRO A 39 -10.98 -15.49 -7.41
N THR A 40 -10.89 -16.70 -7.94
CA THR A 40 -9.97 -17.04 -9.03
C THR A 40 -10.31 -16.33 -10.33
N GLU A 41 -9.35 -16.24 -11.26
CA GLU A 41 -9.57 -15.67 -12.60
C GLU A 41 -10.76 -16.33 -13.33
N MET A 42 -10.98 -17.62 -13.08
CA MET A 42 -12.09 -18.37 -13.69
C MET A 42 -13.43 -17.96 -13.06
N GLU A 43 -13.51 -17.90 -11.75
CA GLU A 43 -14.71 -17.49 -11.03
C GLU A 43 -15.09 -16.05 -11.37
N LEU A 44 -14.14 -15.12 -11.37
CA LEU A 44 -14.38 -13.72 -11.77
C LEU A 44 -14.84 -13.62 -13.22
N SER A 45 -14.25 -14.39 -14.14
CA SER A 45 -14.66 -14.45 -15.54
C SER A 45 -16.12 -14.92 -15.70
N GLN A 46 -16.52 -15.93 -14.94
CA GLN A 46 -17.90 -16.44 -14.92
C GLN A 46 -18.87 -15.45 -14.28
N MET A 47 -18.50 -14.88 -13.13
CA MET A 47 -19.31 -13.93 -12.34
C MET A 47 -19.67 -12.69 -13.15
N PHE A 48 -18.69 -12.10 -13.84
CA PHE A 48 -18.89 -10.85 -14.59
C PHE A 48 -19.16 -11.06 -16.10
N GLY A 49 -19.12 -12.28 -16.61
CA GLY A 49 -19.34 -12.56 -18.03
C GLY A 49 -18.34 -11.85 -18.94
N ILE A 50 -17.06 -11.83 -18.55
CA ILE A 50 -15.95 -11.22 -19.30
C ILE A 50 -14.84 -12.23 -19.57
N SER A 51 -13.93 -11.90 -20.51
CA SER A 51 -12.87 -12.83 -20.90
C SER A 51 -11.87 -13.02 -19.75
N ARG A 52 -11.28 -14.22 -19.65
CA ARG A 52 -10.20 -14.50 -18.69
C ARG A 52 -8.99 -13.60 -18.90
N THR A 53 -8.73 -13.16 -20.14
CA THR A 53 -7.65 -12.21 -20.44
C THR A 53 -7.91 -10.85 -19.79
N THR A 54 -9.16 -10.36 -19.86
CA THR A 54 -9.58 -9.10 -19.21
C THR A 54 -9.43 -9.19 -17.69
N VAL A 55 -9.87 -10.31 -17.09
CA VAL A 55 -9.71 -10.54 -15.64
C VAL A 55 -8.23 -10.60 -15.25
N ARG A 56 -7.42 -11.34 -16.03
CA ARG A 56 -5.99 -11.47 -15.77
C ARG A 56 -5.26 -10.14 -15.82
N GLN A 57 -5.67 -9.26 -16.76
CA GLN A 57 -5.12 -7.90 -16.82
C GLN A 57 -5.42 -7.14 -15.54
N ALA A 58 -6.69 -7.06 -15.12
CA ALA A 58 -7.08 -6.39 -13.88
C ALA A 58 -6.29 -6.90 -12.66
N ILE A 59 -6.25 -8.23 -12.47
CA ILE A 59 -5.50 -8.82 -11.36
C ILE A 59 -3.99 -8.53 -11.48
N SER A 60 -3.42 -8.53 -12.69
CA SER A 60 -1.98 -8.26 -12.87
C SER A 60 -1.64 -6.80 -12.59
N ASP A 61 -2.53 -5.87 -12.91
CA ASP A 61 -2.37 -4.46 -12.61
C ASP A 61 -2.46 -4.24 -11.08
N LEU A 62 -3.44 -4.83 -10.40
CA LEU A 62 -3.54 -4.79 -8.94
C LEU A 62 -2.36 -5.45 -8.22
N VAL A 63 -1.76 -6.49 -8.79
CA VAL A 63 -0.53 -7.11 -8.25
C VAL A 63 0.67 -6.19 -8.49
N ARG A 64 0.79 -5.55 -9.65
CA ARG A 64 1.85 -4.56 -9.93
C ARG A 64 1.76 -3.35 -9.00
N GLU A 65 0.55 -2.93 -8.67
CA GLU A 65 0.26 -1.83 -7.75
C GLU A 65 0.28 -2.26 -6.27
N GLU A 66 0.59 -3.56 -6.03
CA GLU A 66 0.77 -4.15 -4.71
C GLU A 66 -0.49 -4.14 -3.82
N HIS A 67 -1.66 -4.00 -4.41
CA HIS A 67 -2.93 -4.25 -3.73
C HIS A 67 -3.21 -5.74 -3.53
N LEU A 68 -2.67 -6.56 -4.41
CA LEU A 68 -2.77 -8.02 -4.38
C LEU A 68 -1.39 -8.66 -4.51
N TYR A 69 -1.26 -9.92 -4.07
CA TYR A 69 -0.09 -10.75 -4.36
C TYR A 69 -0.48 -12.16 -4.76
N ARG A 70 0.37 -12.80 -5.59
CA ARG A 70 0.13 -14.17 -6.07
C ARG A 70 0.98 -15.19 -5.33
N ILE A 71 0.37 -16.27 -4.90
CA ILE A 71 1.08 -17.46 -4.45
C ILE A 71 0.87 -18.55 -5.50
N LYS A 72 1.98 -19.04 -6.08
CA LYS A 72 1.95 -20.10 -7.10
C LYS A 72 1.16 -21.31 -6.57
N SER A 73 0.24 -21.81 -7.37
CA SER A 73 -0.63 -22.96 -7.09
C SER A 73 -1.60 -22.79 -5.91
N LYS A 74 -1.66 -21.61 -5.27
CA LYS A 74 -2.59 -21.34 -4.17
C LYS A 74 -3.66 -20.33 -4.55
N GLY A 75 -3.31 -19.24 -5.23
CA GLY A 75 -4.25 -18.20 -5.63
C GLY A 75 -3.70 -16.80 -5.55
N THR A 76 -4.62 -15.83 -5.57
CA THR A 76 -4.33 -14.40 -5.42
C THR A 76 -4.93 -13.91 -4.10
N PHE A 77 -4.17 -13.14 -3.36
CA PHE A 77 -4.47 -12.73 -1.99
C PHE A 77 -4.38 -11.20 -1.89
N VAL A 78 -5.13 -10.64 -0.95
CA VAL A 78 -5.08 -9.22 -0.61
C VAL A 78 -3.77 -8.91 0.10
N ALA A 79 -3.00 -7.97 -0.44
CA ALA A 79 -1.75 -7.53 0.15
C ALA A 79 -1.98 -6.64 1.37
N HIS A 80 -0.98 -6.56 2.23
CA HIS A 80 -0.96 -5.50 3.24
C HIS A 80 -0.86 -4.15 2.52
N PRO A 81 -1.68 -3.15 2.90
CA PRO A 81 -1.52 -1.82 2.36
C PRO A 81 -0.06 -1.38 2.55
N LYS A 82 0.60 -0.97 1.46
CA LYS A 82 1.87 -0.27 1.63
C LYS A 82 1.62 0.95 2.49
N LEU A 83 2.52 1.19 3.43
CA LEU A 83 2.65 2.49 4.05
C LEU A 83 3.09 3.47 2.95
N VAL A 84 2.11 3.96 2.18
CA VAL A 84 2.36 5.08 1.29
C VAL A 84 2.66 6.24 2.21
N GLN A 85 3.94 6.58 2.37
CA GLN A 85 4.29 7.88 2.90
C GLN A 85 3.62 8.91 1.99
N GLY A 86 2.44 9.36 2.43
CA GLY A 86 1.66 10.34 1.71
C GLY A 86 2.52 11.57 1.48
N PHE A 87 2.93 11.76 0.23
CA PHE A 87 3.61 12.98 -0.17
C PHE A 87 2.68 14.16 0.11
N ILE A 88 2.91 14.78 1.27
CA ILE A 88 2.61 16.19 1.58
C ILE A 88 1.26 16.72 1.07
N GLN A 89 0.15 16.22 1.61
CA GLN A 89 -1.09 17.01 1.67
C GLN A 89 -1.55 17.26 3.12
N SER A 90 -0.97 16.56 4.07
CA SER A 90 -1.03 16.89 5.51
C SER A 90 0.29 16.44 6.15
N ILE A 91 0.82 17.24 7.07
CA ILE A 91 1.96 16.84 7.90
C ILE A 91 1.42 15.81 8.91
N GLN A 92 1.29 14.58 8.47
CA GLN A 92 0.95 13.46 9.35
C GLN A 92 2.24 12.82 9.85
N SER A 93 2.24 12.42 11.10
CA SER A 93 3.39 11.69 11.65
C SER A 93 3.37 10.24 11.13
N PHE A 94 4.52 9.56 11.11
CA PHE A 94 4.59 8.13 10.79
C PHE A 94 3.56 7.31 11.60
N ASP A 95 3.37 7.67 12.86
CA ASP A 95 2.44 6.99 13.75
C ASP A 95 0.99 7.13 13.30
N ASP A 96 0.62 8.32 12.79
CA ASP A 96 -0.73 8.57 12.27
C ASP A 96 -0.95 7.83 10.95
N ASP A 97 0.05 7.83 10.07
CA ASP A 97 0.00 7.08 8.81
C ASP A 97 -0.19 5.59 9.06
N VAL A 98 0.60 5.00 9.96
CA VAL A 98 0.50 3.58 10.31
C VAL A 98 -0.86 3.26 10.95
N ARG A 99 -1.34 4.09 11.88
CA ARG A 99 -2.65 3.87 12.52
C ARG A 99 -3.80 3.99 11.53
N SER A 100 -3.67 4.86 10.51
CA SER A 100 -4.71 5.01 9.47
C SER A 100 -4.91 3.74 8.64
N THR A 101 -3.88 2.89 8.56
CA THR A 101 -3.94 1.57 7.91
C THR A 101 -4.39 0.44 8.84
N GLY A 102 -4.79 0.76 10.09
CA GLY A 102 -5.20 -0.23 11.10
C GLY A 102 -4.03 -1.00 11.74
N ARG A 103 -2.79 -0.58 11.49
CA ARG A 103 -1.57 -1.19 12.04
C ARG A 103 -1.09 -0.45 13.28
N THR A 104 -0.28 -1.12 14.10
CA THR A 104 0.28 -0.56 15.33
C THR A 104 1.70 -0.04 15.08
N PRO A 105 1.96 1.27 15.18
CA PRO A 105 3.30 1.81 15.03
C PRO A 105 4.14 1.54 16.26
N SER A 106 5.41 1.24 16.05
CA SER A 106 6.42 1.22 17.10
C SER A 106 7.76 1.77 16.57
N THR A 107 8.64 2.17 17.48
CA THR A 107 9.93 2.74 17.13
C THR A 107 11.01 2.17 18.05
N GLU A 108 12.05 1.62 17.45
CA GLU A 108 13.27 1.21 18.14
C GLU A 108 14.36 2.24 17.88
N VAL A 109 14.88 2.87 18.93
CA VAL A 109 16.00 3.81 18.82
C VAL A 109 17.30 3.01 18.79
N LEU A 110 18.02 3.08 17.67
CA LEU A 110 19.28 2.36 17.47
C LEU A 110 20.49 3.18 17.89
N ASP A 111 20.46 4.49 17.67
CA ASP A 111 21.52 5.40 18.10
C ASP A 111 20.93 6.81 18.36
N LEU A 112 21.36 7.43 19.44
CA LEU A 112 21.00 8.81 19.80
C LEU A 112 22.19 9.50 20.42
N LYS A 113 22.70 10.52 19.73
CA LYS A 113 23.88 11.25 20.21
C LYS A 113 23.89 12.70 19.74
N LEU A 114 24.61 13.53 20.49
CA LEU A 114 24.94 14.88 20.06
C LEU A 114 26.19 14.84 19.18
N VAL A 115 26.09 15.38 17.98
CA VAL A 115 27.18 15.41 16.99
C VAL A 115 27.42 16.85 16.54
N GLU A 116 28.63 17.15 16.12
CA GLU A 116 28.91 18.33 15.34
C GLU A 116 28.57 18.06 13.88
N LEU A 117 27.84 19.01 13.26
CA LEU A 117 27.43 18.85 11.87
C LEU A 117 28.65 18.86 10.95
N GLU A 118 28.66 17.92 10.02
CA GLU A 118 29.59 17.92 8.89
C GLU A 118 29.45 19.24 8.12
N PRO A 119 30.56 19.85 7.64
CA PRO A 119 30.53 21.16 6.99
C PRO A 119 29.53 21.24 5.83
N GLU A 120 29.42 20.19 5.04
CA GLU A 120 28.49 20.10 3.91
C GLU A 120 27.03 20.10 4.36
N VAL A 121 26.71 19.38 5.46
CA VAL A 121 25.38 19.35 6.05
C VAL A 121 25.01 20.69 6.67
N ALA A 122 25.95 21.31 7.40
CA ALA A 122 25.74 22.64 7.96
C ALA A 122 25.46 23.67 6.88
N GLN A 123 26.20 23.65 5.79
CA GLN A 123 25.97 24.54 4.64
C GLN A 123 24.63 24.30 3.99
N LEU A 124 24.21 23.05 3.78
CA LEU A 124 22.90 22.70 3.20
C LEU A 124 21.74 23.18 4.07
N MET A 125 21.93 23.18 5.39
CA MET A 125 20.94 23.65 6.35
C MET A 125 21.05 25.14 6.66
N GLU A 126 21.95 25.88 6.00
CA GLU A 126 22.21 27.30 6.22
C GLU A 126 22.60 27.61 7.68
N LEU A 127 23.35 26.69 8.32
CA LEU A 127 23.79 26.81 9.71
C LEU A 127 25.29 27.12 9.79
N PRO A 128 25.75 27.79 10.88
CA PRO A 128 27.17 28.03 11.09
C PRO A 128 27.97 26.73 11.20
N ALA A 129 29.22 26.75 10.73
CA ALA A 129 30.14 25.63 10.93
C ALA A 129 30.35 25.35 12.43
N GLY A 130 30.43 24.09 12.82
CA GLY A 130 30.55 23.67 14.22
C GLY A 130 29.21 23.63 14.98
N THR A 131 28.09 23.85 14.30
CA THR A 131 26.77 23.70 14.91
C THR A 131 26.57 22.27 15.40
N LYS A 132 26.11 22.11 16.64
CA LYS A 132 25.78 20.81 17.21
C LYS A 132 24.33 20.46 16.93
N ALA A 133 24.10 19.22 16.56
CA ALA A 133 22.78 18.66 16.29
C ALA A 133 22.60 17.31 16.98
N ILE A 134 21.35 16.94 17.18
CA ILE A 134 21.01 15.60 17.67
C ILE A 134 20.98 14.65 16.46
N TYR A 135 21.87 13.67 16.47
CA TYR A 135 21.81 12.54 15.55
C TYR A 135 20.87 11.50 16.15
N LEU A 136 19.81 11.15 15.40
CA LEU A 136 18.86 10.12 15.76
C LEU A 136 18.79 9.07 14.64
N TYR A 137 19.27 7.87 14.94
CA TYR A 137 19.09 6.71 14.09
C TYR A 137 18.07 5.76 14.72
N ARG A 138 16.97 5.53 14.03
CA ARG A 138 15.86 4.73 14.54
C ARG A 138 15.28 3.84 13.45
N LYS A 139 14.80 2.69 13.87
CA LYS A 139 14.00 1.78 13.07
C LYS A 139 12.53 2.04 13.38
N ARG A 140 11.73 2.25 12.35
CA ARG A 140 10.28 2.37 12.48
C ARG A 140 9.64 1.05 12.08
N ILE A 141 8.63 0.62 12.82
CA ILE A 141 8.03 -0.70 12.72
C ILE A 141 6.53 -0.52 12.67
N ALA A 142 5.87 -1.24 11.76
CA ALA A 142 4.42 -1.32 11.69
C ALA A 142 4.00 -2.77 11.95
N ASP A 143 3.32 -3.02 13.06
CA ASP A 143 3.17 -4.33 13.69
C ASP A 143 4.56 -4.90 14.03
N ASP A 144 4.99 -6.01 13.44
CA ASP A 144 6.31 -6.58 13.65
C ASP A 144 7.23 -6.45 12.42
N GLU A 145 6.83 -5.65 11.40
CA GLU A 145 7.57 -5.43 10.17
C GLU A 145 8.25 -4.05 10.15
N PRO A 146 9.58 -4.00 9.88
CA PRO A 146 10.34 -2.74 9.75
C PRO A 146 10.03 -1.99 8.46
#